data_45c8f5a57f08d0ec3d01077802f36076
#
_entry.id   45c8f5a57f08d0ec3d01077802f36076
#
_cell.length_a   1.000
_cell.length_b   1.000
_cell.length_c   1.000
_cell.angle_alpha   90.00
_cell.angle_beta   90.00
_cell.angle_gamma   90.00
#
_symmetry.space_group_name_H-M   'P 1'
#
loop_
_entity.id
_entity.type
_entity.pdbx_description
1 polymer ?
#
loop_
_entity_poly.entity_id
_entity_poly.type
_entity_poly.pdbx_seq_one_letter_code
_entity_poly.pdbx_strand_id
1 'polypeptide(L)'
;MLGNLFRESGVVQRLSDTAQNAMINIITIMLGLSVGAKADGATFLDISTIKIILMGLAAFCFSTVGGVLLGKLLYIITGGKINPLIGSAGVSAVPMAARVSQTVGAKENPTNFLLMHAMGPNVAGVIGSAVAAGFFMMIFKGTM
;
A
#
# COMPACT_ATOMS: atom_id res chain seq x y z
N MET A 1 5.41 -11.38 8.74
CA MET A 1 6.11 -12.56 9.29
C MET A 1 5.42 -13.11 10.54
N LEU A 2 5.23 -12.32 11.60
CA LEU A 2 4.60 -12.78 12.86
C LEU A 2 3.20 -13.38 12.66
N GLY A 3 2.32 -12.72 11.88
CA GLY A 3 0.97 -13.24 11.60
C GLY A 3 0.97 -14.56 10.84
N ASN A 4 1.93 -14.74 9.92
CA ASN A 4 2.10 -16.00 9.20
C ASN A 4 2.57 -17.12 10.15
N LEU A 5 3.48 -16.78 11.08
CA LEU A 5 3.92 -17.70 12.12
C LEU A 5 2.75 -18.18 13.01
N PHE A 6 1.87 -17.27 13.41
CA PHE A 6 0.67 -17.62 14.19
C PHE A 6 -0.26 -18.54 13.42
N ARG A 7 -0.44 -18.30 12.13
CA ARG A 7 -1.29 -19.10 11.27
C ARG A 7 -0.74 -20.50 11.05
N GLU A 8 0.54 -20.60 10.70
CA GLU A 8 1.19 -21.86 10.34
C GLU A 8 1.50 -22.74 11.57
N SER A 9 1.64 -22.13 12.76
CA SER A 9 1.90 -22.90 14.00
C SER A 9 0.73 -23.79 14.42
N GLY A 10 -0.50 -23.47 14.00
CA GLY A 10 -1.71 -24.22 14.34
C GLY A 10 -2.13 -24.20 15.82
N VAL A 11 -1.27 -23.72 16.71
CA VAL A 11 -1.46 -23.78 18.17
C VAL A 11 -2.09 -22.51 18.73
N VAL A 12 -1.93 -21.37 18.03
CA VAL A 12 -2.35 -20.03 18.51
C VAL A 12 -3.43 -19.40 17.63
N GLN A 13 -4.39 -20.21 17.18
CA GLN A 13 -5.48 -19.75 16.31
C GLN A 13 -6.20 -18.51 16.85
N ARG A 14 -6.51 -18.50 18.16
CA ARG A 14 -7.16 -17.36 18.83
C ARG A 14 -6.35 -16.07 18.74
N LEU A 15 -5.01 -16.15 18.83
CA LEU A 15 -4.13 -14.99 18.69
C LEU A 15 -4.09 -14.51 17.25
N SER A 16 -4.09 -15.42 16.29
CA SER A 16 -4.19 -15.10 14.86
C SER A 16 -5.48 -14.33 14.56
N ASP A 17 -6.61 -14.81 15.06
CA ASP A 17 -7.92 -14.15 14.88
C ASP A 17 -7.96 -12.77 15.55
N THR A 18 -7.42 -12.66 16.76
CA THR A 18 -7.32 -11.38 17.47
C THR A 18 -6.46 -10.37 16.70
N ALA A 19 -5.33 -10.80 16.18
CA ALA A 19 -4.44 -9.95 15.40
C ALA A 19 -5.09 -9.47 14.10
N GLN A 20 -5.85 -10.31 13.43
CA GLN A 20 -6.50 -10.00 12.16
C GLN A 20 -7.75 -9.12 12.31
N ASN A 21 -8.43 -9.16 13.42
CA ASN A 21 -9.71 -8.47 13.63
C ASN A 21 -9.62 -7.40 14.72
N ALA A 22 -9.45 -7.77 15.98
CA ALA A 22 -9.51 -6.84 17.10
C ALA A 22 -8.32 -5.86 17.12
N MET A 23 -7.11 -6.37 16.98
CA MET A 23 -5.90 -5.57 17.07
C MET A 23 -5.80 -4.56 15.92
N ILE A 24 -6.14 -4.95 14.69
CA ILE A 24 -6.10 -4.03 13.55
C ILE A 24 -7.12 -2.90 13.71
N ASN A 25 -8.30 -3.18 14.26
CA ASN A 25 -9.31 -2.17 14.53
C ASN A 25 -8.84 -1.18 15.60
N ILE A 26 -8.25 -1.64 16.69
CA ILE A 26 -7.68 -0.80 17.74
C ILE A 26 -6.57 0.10 17.21
N ILE A 27 -5.64 -0.47 16.44
CA ILE A 27 -4.54 0.30 15.82
C ILE A 27 -5.08 1.34 14.85
N THR A 28 -6.09 1.00 14.06
CA THR A 28 -6.73 1.95 13.12
C THR A 28 -7.38 3.12 13.85
N ILE A 29 -8.07 2.86 14.96
CA ILE A 29 -8.66 3.91 15.81
C ILE A 29 -7.57 4.82 16.40
N MET A 30 -6.51 4.23 16.96
CA MET A 30 -5.39 4.97 17.53
C MET A 30 -4.66 5.81 16.46
N LEU A 31 -4.48 5.25 15.27
CA LEU A 31 -3.90 5.98 14.14
C LEU A 31 -4.79 7.17 13.74
N GLY A 32 -6.09 6.94 13.60
CA GLY A 32 -7.05 7.99 13.26
C GLY A 32 -7.07 9.12 14.31
N LEU A 33 -7.06 8.77 15.59
CA LEU A 33 -6.98 9.75 16.67
C LEU A 33 -5.65 10.53 16.65
N SER A 34 -4.53 9.85 16.46
CA SER A 34 -3.20 10.48 16.43
C SER A 34 -3.03 11.42 15.23
N VAL A 35 -3.52 11.03 14.07
CA VAL A 35 -3.50 11.86 12.85
C VAL A 35 -4.48 13.02 12.98
N GLY A 36 -5.70 12.75 13.47
CA GLY A 36 -6.72 13.77 13.68
C GLY A 36 -6.31 14.83 14.72
N ALA A 37 -5.64 14.41 15.79
CA ALA A 37 -5.15 15.35 16.81
C ALA A 37 -4.05 16.30 16.29
N LYS A 38 -3.33 15.91 15.24
CA LYS A 38 -2.32 16.75 14.56
C LYS A 38 -2.90 17.61 13.45
N ALA A 39 -4.16 17.38 13.06
CA ALA A 39 -4.84 18.13 12.02
C ALA A 39 -5.32 19.50 12.57
N ASP A 40 -4.36 20.39 12.87
CA ASP A 40 -4.65 21.77 13.20
C ASP A 40 -4.91 22.58 11.94
N GLY A 41 -5.99 23.37 11.94
CA GLY A 41 -6.42 24.13 10.77
C GLY A 41 -5.36 25.13 10.28
N ALA A 42 -4.58 25.72 11.17
CA ALA A 42 -3.51 26.64 10.81
C ALA A 42 -2.37 25.94 10.04
N THR A 43 -2.02 24.72 10.45
CA THR A 43 -0.96 23.92 9.79
C THR A 43 -1.45 23.30 8.48
N PHE A 44 -2.72 22.87 8.43
CA PHE A 44 -3.28 22.22 7.25
C PHE A 44 -3.55 23.18 6.09
N LEU A 45 -3.91 24.43 6.41
CA LEU A 45 -4.21 25.47 5.41
C LEU A 45 -2.98 26.29 5.01
N ASP A 46 -1.80 25.98 5.57
CA ASP A 46 -0.58 26.62 5.14
C ASP A 46 -0.24 26.25 3.67
N ILE A 47 0.21 27.23 2.91
CA ILE A 47 0.56 27.10 1.49
C ILE A 47 1.62 25.99 1.28
N SER A 48 2.55 25.84 2.21
CA SER A 48 3.57 24.80 2.17
C SER A 48 2.95 23.40 2.26
N THR A 49 1.99 23.20 3.14
CA THR A 49 1.27 21.93 3.32
C THR A 49 0.44 21.60 2.09
N ILE A 50 -0.26 22.58 1.51
CA ILE A 50 -1.03 22.40 0.28
C ILE A 50 -0.12 21.97 -0.89
N LYS A 51 1.04 22.60 -1.02
CA LYS A 51 2.04 22.20 -2.05
C LYS A 51 2.51 20.76 -1.87
N ILE A 52 2.78 20.34 -0.63
CA ILE A 52 3.20 18.96 -0.31
C ILE A 52 2.09 17.98 -0.67
N ILE A 53 0.83 18.28 -0.33
CA ILE A 53 -0.33 17.43 -0.67
C ILE A 53 -0.47 17.29 -2.18
N LEU A 54 -0.39 18.38 -2.94
CA LEU A 54 -0.49 18.35 -4.40
C LEU A 54 0.68 17.57 -5.04
N MET A 55 1.90 17.76 -4.53
CA MET A 55 3.05 16.98 -4.99
C MET A 55 2.89 15.49 -4.67
N GLY A 56 2.39 15.16 -3.48
CA GLY A 56 2.11 13.78 -3.08
C GLY A 56 1.06 13.12 -3.99
N LEU A 57 -0.02 13.84 -4.30
CA LEU A 57 -1.05 13.37 -5.22
C LEU A 57 -0.48 13.11 -6.62
N ALA A 58 0.31 14.05 -7.16
CA ALA A 58 0.98 13.87 -8.43
C ALA A 58 1.94 12.66 -8.41
N ALA A 59 2.73 12.51 -7.35
CA ALA A 59 3.63 11.37 -7.19
C ALA A 59 2.88 10.03 -7.19
N PHE A 60 1.73 9.94 -6.51
CA PHE A 60 0.88 8.73 -6.54
C PHE A 60 0.33 8.45 -7.94
N CYS A 61 -0.09 9.46 -8.69
CA CYS A 61 -0.53 9.29 -10.07
C CYS A 61 0.59 8.72 -10.95
N PHE A 62 1.78 9.30 -10.90
CA PHE A 62 2.94 8.81 -11.66
C PHE A 62 3.35 7.38 -11.24
N SER A 63 3.34 7.10 -9.95
CA SER A 63 3.65 5.77 -9.42
C SER A 63 2.64 4.72 -9.90
N THR A 64 1.34 5.04 -9.92
CA THR A 64 0.29 4.16 -10.43
C THR A 64 0.49 3.86 -11.92
N VAL A 65 0.76 4.91 -12.72
CA VAL A 65 1.06 4.75 -14.16
C VAL A 65 2.30 3.85 -14.36
N GLY A 66 3.38 4.13 -13.63
CA GLY A 66 4.60 3.32 -13.67
C GLY A 66 4.35 1.86 -13.28
N GLY A 67 3.59 1.61 -12.23
CA GLY A 67 3.22 0.27 -11.78
C GLY A 67 2.42 -0.50 -12.84
N VAL A 68 1.43 0.14 -13.47
CA VAL A 68 0.64 -0.48 -14.56
C VAL A 68 1.49 -0.73 -15.79
N LEU A 69 2.41 0.17 -16.15
CA LEU A 69 3.33 -0.01 -17.27
C LEU A 69 4.28 -1.19 -17.04
N LEU A 70 4.84 -1.32 -15.83
CA LEU A 70 5.63 -2.49 -15.43
C LEU A 70 4.80 -3.77 -15.47
N GLY A 71 3.55 -3.71 -14.98
CA GLY A 71 2.61 -4.82 -15.09
C GLY A 71 2.34 -5.22 -16.55
N LYS A 72 2.22 -4.25 -17.46
CA LYS A 72 2.06 -4.48 -18.90
C LYS A 72 3.33 -5.09 -19.52
N LEU A 73 4.50 -4.64 -19.10
CA LEU A 73 5.77 -5.24 -19.52
C LEU A 73 5.83 -6.73 -19.11
N LEU A 74 5.48 -7.03 -17.86
CA LEU A 74 5.40 -8.41 -17.37
C LEU A 74 4.35 -9.24 -18.11
N TYR A 75 3.21 -8.65 -18.47
CA TYR A 75 2.20 -9.31 -19.30
C TYR A 75 2.78 -9.75 -20.65
N ILE A 76 3.56 -8.90 -21.30
CA ILE A 76 4.20 -9.20 -22.60
C ILE A 76 5.25 -10.31 -22.43
N ILE A 77 6.12 -10.20 -21.40
CA ILE A 77 7.20 -11.17 -21.16
C ILE A 77 6.64 -12.56 -20.79
N THR A 78 5.54 -12.60 -20.02
CA THR A 78 4.94 -13.87 -19.56
C THR A 78 3.90 -14.45 -20.50
N GLY A 79 3.70 -13.85 -21.68
CA GLY A 79 2.73 -14.35 -22.67
C GLY A 79 1.28 -14.26 -22.20
N GLY A 80 0.91 -13.20 -21.49
CA GLY A 80 -0.48 -12.93 -21.10
C GLY A 80 -0.93 -13.51 -19.76
N LYS A 81 -0.04 -14.11 -18.98
CA LYS A 81 -0.39 -14.77 -17.70
C LYS A 81 -0.63 -13.82 -16.55
N ILE A 82 -0.05 -12.62 -16.58
CA ILE A 82 -0.11 -11.63 -15.50
C ILE A 82 -1.00 -10.47 -15.93
N ASN A 83 -2.04 -10.15 -15.16
CA ASN A 83 -2.87 -8.99 -15.44
C ASN A 83 -2.13 -7.69 -15.08
N PRO A 84 -2.01 -6.71 -16.00
CA PRO A 84 -1.30 -5.44 -15.77
C PRO A 84 -1.82 -4.63 -14.59
N LEU A 85 -3.10 -4.73 -14.25
CA LEU A 85 -3.71 -4.04 -13.11
C LEU A 85 -3.09 -4.40 -11.76
N ILE A 86 -2.42 -5.57 -11.67
CA ILE A 86 -1.72 -5.97 -10.43
C ILE A 86 -0.62 -4.97 -10.07
N GLY A 87 0.02 -4.36 -11.07
CA GLY A 87 1.06 -3.35 -10.87
C GLY A 87 0.58 -2.09 -10.15
N SER A 88 -0.69 -1.71 -10.30
CA SER A 88 -1.27 -0.54 -9.60
C SER A 88 -1.36 -0.74 -8.08
N ALA A 89 -1.32 -1.98 -7.60
CA ALA A 89 -1.41 -2.28 -6.17
C ALA A 89 -0.13 -1.97 -5.38
N GLY A 90 1.00 -1.75 -6.05
CA GLY A 90 2.29 -1.44 -5.41
C GLY A 90 2.44 -0.02 -4.85
N VAL A 91 1.50 0.87 -5.18
CA VAL A 91 1.57 2.30 -4.84
C VAL A 91 1.25 2.59 -3.38
N SER A 92 0.40 1.80 -2.76
CA SER A 92 -0.07 2.01 -1.39
C SER A 92 0.22 0.80 -0.51
N ALA A 93 0.77 1.08 0.68
CA ALA A 93 1.16 0.08 1.67
C ALA A 93 -0.02 -0.61 2.38
N VAL A 94 -1.25 -0.21 2.11
CA VAL A 94 -2.46 -0.76 2.75
C VAL A 94 -3.21 -1.62 1.74
N PRO A 95 -3.88 -2.71 2.15
CA PRO A 95 -4.65 -3.59 1.27
C PRO A 95 -5.69 -2.87 0.39
N MET A 96 -5.90 -1.58 0.61
CA MET A 96 -6.81 -0.73 -0.16
C MET A 96 -6.45 -0.69 -1.65
N ALA A 97 -5.19 -0.52 -2.03
CA ALA A 97 -4.80 -0.48 -3.44
C ALA A 97 -5.07 -1.82 -4.15
N ALA A 98 -4.83 -2.94 -3.48
CA ALA A 98 -5.16 -4.27 -4.00
C ALA A 98 -6.68 -4.45 -4.17
N ARG A 99 -7.49 -3.93 -3.24
CA ARG A 99 -8.97 -3.95 -3.35
C ARG A 99 -9.47 -3.07 -4.48
N VAL A 100 -8.89 -1.89 -4.68
CA VAL A 100 -9.23 -1.00 -5.81
C VAL A 100 -8.89 -1.69 -7.13
N SER A 101 -7.71 -2.30 -7.26
CA SER A 101 -7.32 -3.07 -8.44
C SER A 101 -8.31 -4.22 -8.72
N GLN A 102 -8.76 -4.93 -7.68
CA GLN A 102 -9.80 -5.96 -7.79
C GLN A 102 -11.12 -5.37 -8.27
N THR A 103 -11.57 -4.25 -7.69
CA THR A 103 -12.86 -3.63 -8.05
C THR A 103 -12.86 -3.13 -9.48
N VAL A 104 -11.76 -2.53 -9.93
CA VAL A 104 -11.60 -2.08 -11.32
C VAL A 104 -11.54 -3.27 -12.27
N GLY A 105 -10.75 -4.30 -11.93
CA GLY A 105 -10.64 -5.51 -12.74
C GLY A 105 -11.94 -6.30 -12.86
N ALA A 106 -12.73 -6.38 -11.80
CA ALA A 106 -14.02 -7.06 -11.77
C ALA A 106 -15.10 -6.36 -12.61
N LYS A 107 -14.98 -5.05 -12.83
CA LYS A 107 -15.88 -4.32 -13.74
C LYS A 107 -15.68 -4.73 -15.20
N GLU A 108 -14.45 -4.99 -15.59
CA GLU A 108 -14.12 -5.41 -16.96
C GLU A 108 -14.28 -6.93 -17.15
N ASN A 109 -13.87 -7.71 -16.16
CA ASN A 109 -13.98 -9.17 -16.20
C ASN A 109 -14.29 -9.73 -14.80
N PRO A 110 -15.57 -10.03 -14.50
CA PRO A 110 -16.00 -10.52 -13.18
C PRO A 110 -15.40 -11.87 -12.78
N THR A 111 -14.93 -12.66 -13.74
CA THR A 111 -14.35 -13.98 -13.48
C THR A 111 -12.87 -13.91 -13.06
N ASN A 112 -12.22 -12.76 -13.25
CA ASN A 112 -10.79 -12.59 -12.95
C ASN A 112 -10.59 -12.07 -11.53
N PHE A 113 -10.23 -12.95 -10.61
CA PHE A 113 -10.00 -12.61 -9.21
C PHE A 113 -8.56 -12.14 -8.99
N LEU A 114 -8.35 -10.83 -8.99
CA LEU A 114 -7.02 -10.21 -8.92
C LEU A 114 -6.50 -10.00 -7.51
N LEU A 115 -7.37 -9.99 -6.48
CA LEU A 115 -7.02 -9.56 -5.12
C LEU A 115 -5.79 -10.28 -4.55
N MET A 116 -5.77 -11.60 -4.64
CA MET A 116 -4.67 -12.42 -4.09
C MET A 116 -3.34 -12.12 -4.78
N HIS A 117 -3.37 -11.93 -6.10
CA HIS A 117 -2.18 -11.60 -6.88
C HIS A 117 -1.73 -10.15 -6.64
N ALA A 118 -2.66 -9.22 -6.46
CA ALA A 118 -2.39 -7.82 -6.18
C ALA A 118 -1.80 -7.59 -4.77
N MET A 119 -2.01 -8.51 -3.83
CA MET A 119 -1.39 -8.45 -2.49
C MET A 119 0.13 -8.56 -2.53
N GLY A 120 0.72 -9.29 -3.48
CA GLY A 120 2.17 -9.40 -3.63
C GLY A 120 2.86 -8.05 -3.86
N PRO A 121 2.55 -7.33 -4.94
CA PRO A 121 3.06 -5.98 -5.17
C PRO A 121 2.72 -4.99 -4.05
N ASN A 122 1.56 -5.14 -3.41
CA ASN A 122 1.16 -4.30 -2.29
C ASN A 122 2.12 -4.45 -1.09
N VAL A 123 2.44 -5.67 -0.69
CA VAL A 123 3.42 -5.95 0.39
C VAL A 123 4.83 -5.50 -0.02
N ALA A 124 5.22 -5.74 -1.27
CA ALA A 124 6.50 -5.29 -1.79
C ALA A 124 6.63 -3.74 -1.74
N GLY A 125 5.55 -3.01 -2.02
CA GLY A 125 5.49 -1.56 -1.90
C GLY A 125 5.74 -1.05 -0.47
N VAL A 126 5.24 -1.75 0.56
CA VAL A 126 5.54 -1.44 1.97
C VAL A 126 7.03 -1.53 2.25
N ILE A 127 7.64 -2.64 1.86
CA ILE A 127 9.07 -2.88 2.09
C ILE A 127 9.90 -1.86 1.31
N GLY A 128 9.59 -1.65 0.05
CA GLY A 128 10.28 -0.70 -0.83
C GLY A 128 10.23 0.74 -0.32
N SER A 129 9.06 1.20 0.13
CA SER A 129 8.90 2.56 0.67
C SER A 129 9.64 2.75 1.99
N ALA A 130 9.65 1.74 2.87
CA ALA A 130 10.40 1.79 4.13
C ALA A 130 11.92 1.86 3.89
N VAL A 131 12.42 1.04 2.95
CA VAL A 131 13.85 1.06 2.56
C VAL A 131 14.22 2.39 1.92
N ALA A 132 13.41 2.90 0.99
CA ALA A 132 13.64 4.19 0.34
C ALA A 132 13.64 5.34 1.36
N ALA A 133 12.69 5.37 2.28
CA ALA A 133 12.64 6.38 3.34
C ALA A 133 13.89 6.33 4.23
N GLY A 134 14.34 5.14 4.62
CA GLY A 134 15.57 4.95 5.39
C GLY A 134 16.82 5.44 4.64
N PHE A 135 16.90 5.13 3.36
CA PHE A 135 18.00 5.56 2.50
C PHE A 135 18.04 7.08 2.34
N PHE A 136 16.91 7.72 2.07
CA PHE A 136 16.84 9.18 1.98
C PHE A 136 17.17 9.86 3.30
N MET A 137 16.66 9.34 4.43
CA MET A 137 17.02 9.87 5.75
C MET A 137 18.53 9.79 6.01
N MET A 138 19.19 8.73 5.59
CA MET A 138 20.65 8.57 5.74
C MET A 138 21.42 9.62 4.91
N ILE A 139 21.02 9.83 3.64
CA ILE A 139 21.68 10.80 2.77
C ILE A 139 21.47 12.23 3.28
N PHE A 140 20.23 12.60 3.60
CA PHE A 140 19.94 13.98 4.01
C PHE A 140 20.38 14.30 5.44
N LYS A 141 20.50 13.32 6.33
CA LYS A 141 21.04 13.52 7.68
C LYS A 141 22.55 13.74 7.69
N GLY A 142 23.26 13.28 6.64
CA GLY A 142 24.69 13.55 6.44
C GLY A 142 24.99 14.94 5.86
N THR A 143 23.94 15.69 5.46
CA THR A 143 24.06 17.03 4.87
C THR A 143 23.53 18.15 5.78
N MET A 144 23.03 17.85 6.97
CA MET A 144 22.72 18.78 8.05
C MET A 144 23.78 18.70 9.14
#